data_a72b645b1003832f00a11af38228fb69
#
_entry.id   a72b645b1003832f00a11af38228fb69
#
_cell.length_a   1.000
_cell.length_b   1.000
_cell.length_c   1.000
_cell.angle_alpha   90.00
_cell.angle_beta   90.00
_cell.angle_gamma   90.00
#
_symmetry.space_group_name_H-M   'P 1'
#
loop_
_entity.id
_entity.type
_entity.pdbx_description
1 polymer ?
#
loop_
_entity_poly.entity_id
_entity_poly.type
_entity_poly.pdbx_seq_one_letter_code
_entity_poly.pdbx_strand_id
1 'polypeptide(L)'
;MTKQTLMTFPCEFPLKIIGKSSPNFLAEISAIIRMHYPLTADAAITVHMSEQGNYQSISAVIVAVNQEGLDALYQDLTRHPDIQMVL
;
A
#
# COMPACT_ATOMS: atom_id res chain seq x y z
N MET A 1 4.81 -3.35 25.90
CA MET A 1 4.78 -2.89 25.57
C MET A 1 4.85 -2.59 24.63
N THR A 2 4.77 -2.57 24.59
CA THR A 2 4.73 -2.06 23.96
C THR A 2 4.99 -1.82 22.94
N LYS A 3 5.24 -1.88 22.67
CA LYS A 3 5.52 -1.67 21.62
C LYS A 3 4.98 -0.85 20.66
N GLN A 4 4.22 -0.65 20.69
CA GLN A 4 3.42 0.08 19.79
C GLN A 4 3.73 1.51 19.82
N THR A 5 4.28 1.86 20.80
CA THR A 5 4.74 3.21 21.01
C THR A 5 5.89 3.58 20.11
N LEU A 6 6.33 2.67 19.27
CA LEU A 6 7.43 2.94 18.38
C LEU A 6 7.05 3.82 17.21
N MET A 7 5.75 4.01 16.94
CA MET A 7 5.29 4.81 15.83
C MET A 7 4.79 6.16 16.31
N THR A 8 5.35 7.22 15.76
CA THR A 8 4.94 8.59 16.06
C THR A 8 4.23 9.18 14.86
N PHE A 9 3.03 9.71 15.06
CA PHE A 9 2.26 10.31 13.98
C PHE A 9 2.37 11.83 14.01
N PRO A 10 2.32 12.49 12.84
CA PRO A 10 2.32 11.88 11.52
C PRO A 10 3.69 11.32 11.16
N CYS A 11 3.71 10.28 10.33
CA CYS A 11 4.97 9.69 9.92
C CYS A 11 4.88 9.13 8.52
N GLU A 12 6.01 9.03 7.85
CA GLU A 12 6.09 8.33 6.58
C GLU A 12 6.04 6.83 6.86
N PHE A 13 5.18 6.15 6.13
CA PHE A 13 4.97 4.73 6.32
C PHE A 13 5.14 4.01 4.99
N PRO A 14 6.17 3.17 4.85
CA PRO A 14 6.35 2.40 3.62
C PRO A 14 5.42 1.20 3.59
N LEU A 15 4.74 1.03 2.46
CA LEU A 15 3.88 -0.11 2.21
C LEU A 15 4.46 -0.93 1.07
N LYS A 16 4.30 -2.24 1.15
CA LYS A 16 4.62 -3.11 0.04
C LYS A 16 3.45 -4.05 -0.19
N ILE A 17 2.91 -4.01 -1.41
CA ILE A 17 1.72 -4.76 -1.77
C ILE A 17 2.09 -5.70 -2.90
N ILE A 18 1.90 -6.99 -2.69
CA ILE A 18 2.24 -8.02 -3.65
C ILE A 18 0.96 -8.68 -4.13
N GLY A 19 0.80 -8.76 -5.44
CA GLY A 19 -0.39 -9.36 -6.01
C GLY A 19 -0.14 -9.93 -7.39
N LYS A 20 -1.19 -10.50 -7.96
CA LYS A 20 -1.13 -11.05 -9.30
C LYS A 20 -0.96 -9.92 -10.30
N SER A 21 -0.11 -10.17 -11.30
CA SER A 21 0.08 -9.20 -12.36
C SER A 21 -1.17 -9.09 -13.22
N SER A 22 -1.67 -7.87 -13.40
CA SER A 22 -2.78 -7.60 -14.29
C SER A 22 -2.62 -6.20 -14.87
N PRO A 23 -3.23 -5.91 -16.02
CA PRO A 23 -3.07 -4.59 -16.64
C PRO A 23 -3.54 -3.43 -15.78
N ASN A 24 -4.50 -3.66 -14.92
CA ASN A 24 -5.10 -2.61 -14.11
C ASN A 24 -4.66 -2.63 -12.64
N PHE A 25 -3.78 -3.56 -12.27
CA PHE A 25 -3.43 -3.75 -10.87
C PHE A 25 -2.86 -2.46 -10.26
N LEU A 26 -1.88 -1.85 -10.92
CA LEU A 26 -1.28 -0.62 -10.41
C LEU A 26 -2.32 0.49 -10.28
N ALA A 27 -3.16 0.67 -11.29
CA ALA A 27 -4.18 1.72 -11.26
C ALA A 27 -5.18 1.50 -10.14
N GLU A 28 -5.61 0.27 -9.95
CA GLU A 28 -6.58 -0.08 -8.90
C GLU A 28 -5.99 0.11 -7.52
N ILE A 29 -4.77 -0.35 -7.30
CA ILE A 29 -4.12 -0.21 -6.00
C ILE A 29 -3.81 1.25 -5.71
N SER A 30 -3.35 2.00 -6.70
CA SER A 30 -3.10 3.44 -6.54
C SER A 30 -4.38 4.18 -6.17
N ALA A 31 -5.51 3.81 -6.78
CA ALA A 31 -6.79 4.43 -6.48
C ALA A 31 -7.20 4.16 -5.03
N ILE A 32 -6.99 2.94 -4.54
CA ILE A 32 -7.31 2.60 -3.15
C ILE A 32 -6.43 3.42 -2.20
N ILE A 33 -5.14 3.50 -2.48
CA ILE A 33 -4.23 4.27 -1.65
C ILE A 33 -4.65 5.74 -1.60
N ARG A 34 -4.96 6.32 -2.75
CA ARG A 34 -5.35 7.73 -2.81
C ARG A 34 -6.73 8.01 -2.25
N MET A 35 -7.58 7.00 -2.17
CA MET A 35 -8.86 7.16 -1.51
C MET A 35 -8.67 7.48 -0.03
N HIS A 36 -7.66 6.90 0.59
CA HIS A 36 -7.33 7.14 2.00
C HIS A 36 -6.29 8.24 2.18
N TYR A 37 -5.39 8.38 1.22
CA TYR A 37 -4.27 9.33 1.29
C TYR A 37 -4.15 10.08 -0.04
N PRO A 38 -5.06 11.03 -0.29
CA PRO A 38 -5.15 11.67 -1.61
C PRO A 38 -3.93 12.51 -1.98
N LEU A 39 -3.12 12.87 -1.02
CA LEU A 39 -1.92 13.67 -1.30
C LEU A 39 -0.71 12.82 -1.66
N THR A 40 -0.88 11.50 -1.77
CA THR A 40 0.22 10.63 -2.16
C THR A 40 0.68 10.96 -3.58
N ALA A 41 1.96 11.31 -3.73
CA ALA A 41 2.51 11.67 -5.03
C ALA A 41 2.75 10.43 -5.88
N ASP A 42 2.72 10.60 -7.20
CA ASP A 42 3.03 9.50 -8.11
C ASP A 42 4.43 8.95 -7.87
N ALA A 43 5.38 9.81 -7.57
CA ALA A 43 6.76 9.40 -7.32
C ALA A 43 6.90 8.54 -6.06
N ALA A 44 5.92 8.59 -5.16
CA ALA A 44 5.93 7.79 -3.95
C ALA A 44 5.43 6.37 -4.18
N ILE A 45 4.90 6.08 -5.36
CA ILE A 45 4.36 4.76 -5.71
C ILE A 45 5.21 4.19 -6.84
N THR A 46 5.82 3.04 -6.60
CA THR A 46 6.65 2.36 -7.60
C THR A 46 6.18 0.93 -7.76
N VAL A 47 6.42 0.35 -8.92
CA VAL A 47 6.02 -1.01 -9.22
C VAL A 47 7.19 -1.81 -9.73
N HIS A 48 7.26 -3.07 -9.30
CA HIS A 48 8.23 -4.04 -9.80
C HIS A 48 7.50 -5.29 -10.22
N MET A 49 7.90 -5.84 -11.37
CA MET A 49 7.37 -7.10 -11.85
C MET A 49 8.29 -8.22 -11.39
N SER A 50 7.73 -9.40 -11.12
CA SER A 50 8.54 -10.58 -10.88
C SER A 50 9.25 -10.98 -12.17
N GLU A 51 10.29 -11.79 -12.07
CA GLU A 51 11.04 -12.22 -13.25
C GLU A 51 10.17 -12.86 -14.31
N GLN A 52 9.20 -13.62 -13.89
CA GLN A 52 8.30 -14.32 -14.79
C GLN A 52 7.07 -13.51 -15.17
N GLY A 53 6.91 -12.33 -14.58
CA GLY A 53 5.77 -11.47 -14.86
C GLY A 53 4.46 -11.93 -14.27
N ASN A 54 4.46 -12.94 -13.38
CA ASN A 54 3.24 -13.46 -12.79
C ASN A 54 2.75 -12.62 -11.62
N TYR A 55 3.62 -11.88 -10.99
CA TYR A 55 3.30 -11.08 -9.80
C TYR A 55 3.85 -9.68 -9.96
N GLN A 56 3.20 -8.75 -9.31
CA GLN A 56 3.67 -7.37 -9.20
C GLN A 56 3.81 -7.02 -7.73
N SER A 57 4.82 -6.21 -7.43
CA SER A 57 5.02 -5.66 -6.11
C SER A 57 4.94 -4.14 -6.23
N ILE A 58 4.04 -3.54 -5.48
CA ILE A 58 3.86 -2.09 -5.46
C ILE A 58 4.39 -1.58 -4.13
N SER A 59 5.32 -0.64 -4.21
CA SER A 59 5.87 0.02 -3.04
C SER A 59 5.31 1.43 -2.99
N ALA A 60 4.79 1.83 -1.85
CA ALA A 60 4.23 3.16 -1.68
C ALA A 60 4.67 3.72 -0.35
N VAL A 61 4.95 5.03 -0.34
CA VAL A 61 5.24 5.74 0.90
C VAL A 61 4.10 6.72 1.14
N ILE A 62 3.39 6.54 2.24
CA ILE A 62 2.29 7.41 2.61
C ILE A 62 2.63 8.15 3.89
N VAL A 63 1.94 9.27 4.13
CA VAL A 63 2.07 9.99 5.39
C VAL A 63 0.87 9.64 6.25
N ALA A 64 1.09 8.75 7.21
CA ALA A 64 0.04 8.29 8.10
C ALA A 64 -0.13 9.28 9.24
N VAL A 65 -1.38 9.63 9.54
CA VAL A 65 -1.68 10.57 10.62
C VAL A 65 -2.20 9.88 11.87
N ASN A 66 -2.66 8.64 11.74
CA ASN A 66 -3.08 7.84 12.89
C ASN A 66 -3.16 6.38 12.49
N GLN A 67 -3.29 5.51 13.48
CA GLN A 67 -3.37 4.07 13.27
C GLN A 67 -4.67 3.67 12.59
N GLU A 68 -5.76 4.36 12.91
CA GLU A 68 -7.07 4.04 12.36
C GLU A 68 -7.08 4.19 10.83
N GLY A 69 -6.43 5.22 10.31
CA GLY A 69 -6.31 5.40 8.87
C GLY A 69 -5.53 4.28 8.21
N LEU A 70 -4.45 3.82 8.83
CA LEU A 70 -3.68 2.69 8.32
C LEU A 70 -4.52 1.42 8.30
N ASP A 71 -5.25 1.16 9.37
CA ASP A 71 -6.07 -0.04 9.46
C ASP A 71 -7.16 -0.05 8.38
N ALA A 72 -7.77 1.11 8.14
CA ALA A 72 -8.78 1.23 7.09
C ALA A 72 -8.18 0.95 5.71
N LEU A 73 -6.98 1.47 5.45
CA LEU A 73 -6.31 1.21 4.19
C LEU A 73 -5.98 -0.27 4.02
N TYR A 74 -5.44 -0.92 5.06
CA TYR A 74 -5.15 -2.35 5.00
C TYR A 74 -6.40 -3.17 4.73
N GLN A 75 -7.51 -2.83 5.35
CA GLN A 75 -8.76 -3.55 5.12
C GLN A 75 -9.21 -3.44 3.67
N ASP A 76 -9.15 -2.26 3.09
CA ASP A 76 -9.53 -2.08 1.70
C ASP A 76 -8.58 -2.79 0.73
N LEU A 77 -7.29 -2.75 1.02
CA LEU A 77 -6.32 -3.45 0.19
C LEU A 77 -6.55 -4.96 0.23
N THR A 78 -6.79 -5.52 1.40
CA THR A 78 -6.96 -6.96 1.53
C THR A 78 -8.25 -7.48 0.93
N ARG A 79 -9.20 -6.58 0.63
CA ARG A 79 -10.41 -6.97 -0.09
C ARG A 79 -10.19 -7.17 -1.58
N HIS A 80 -9.10 -6.65 -2.12
CA HIS A 80 -8.81 -6.79 -3.53
C HIS A 80 -8.45 -8.24 -3.85
N PRO A 81 -9.13 -8.88 -4.82
CA PRO A 81 -8.95 -10.31 -5.07
C PRO A 81 -7.58 -10.70 -5.57
N ASP A 82 -6.86 -9.78 -6.20
CA ASP A 82 -5.54 -10.08 -6.76
C ASP A 82 -4.41 -9.88 -5.75
N ILE A 83 -4.69 -9.30 -4.60
CA ILE A 83 -3.66 -9.08 -3.59
C ILE A 83 -3.33 -10.39 -2.88
N GLN A 84 -2.04 -10.70 -2.81
CA GLN A 84 -1.53 -11.88 -2.11
C GLN A 84 -1.01 -11.53 -0.74
N MET A 85 -0.40 -10.37 -0.60
CA MET A 85 0.26 -9.98 0.64
C MET A 85 0.38 -8.46 0.72
N VAL A 86 0.23 -7.93 1.93
CA VAL A 86 0.50 -6.52 2.24
C VAL A 86 1.48 -6.49 3.40
N LEU A 87 2.60 -5.83 3.20
CA LEU A 87 3.66 -5.74 4.21
C LEU A 87 3.80 -4.32 4.74
#